data_b05b2741a79c1a487f5801d5e3d422aa
#
_entry.id   b05b2741a79c1a487f5801d5e3d422aa
#
_cell.length_a   1.000
_cell.length_b   1.000
_cell.length_c   1.000
_cell.angle_alpha   90.00
_cell.angle_beta   90.00
_cell.angle_gamma   90.00
#
_symmetry.space_group_name_H-M   'P 1'
#
loop_
_entity.id
_entity.type
_entity.pdbx_description
1 polymer ?
#
loop_
_entity_poly.entity_id
_entity_poly.type
_entity_poly.pdbx_seq_one_letter_code
_entity_poly.pdbx_strand_id
1 'polypeptide(L)'
;MIHERIKEITNRIKERSKATRQAYVEQSKYNFENSTGRRGLSCGNLAHGFAACSHDEKGVIAEGVQPNVGIITAYNDMLSAHKPYERYPDEMRGYAKEMNATVQVAGATPAMCDGVTQGQPGMDLSLFSRDIIALSAGIGLSHDMFDGVMNFGICDKIVPGLMIGNLGFGHYHSIFIPGGPMPTGISNDEKAEIRQAFAEGKIGREELLKGESDSYHSPGTCTFYGTANSNQMLMEIMGMQLPGSSFVNPDTEMRRALNREAMRVLLENIRNKSFDRTIGQIIDEKAIVNGVIGLLATGGSTNHTLHLIAIAKAAGIQITWDDFSQLSDVIPLICRVYPNGAADVNHFHASGGMAYVMKTLLDRGLLHEDVNTIVGHGLRKFTEEPKLIDGEVVYKTGPEKSLNDSILRSAENPFLKTGGLRVLKGNLGTSVIKTSAVLEQNHIVEAPAVVFDDQDDVM
;
A
#
# COMPACT_ATOMS: atom_id res chain seq x y z
N MET A 1 9.96 19.82 14.48
CA MET A 1 8.68 19.97 15.25
C MET A 1 7.55 19.86 14.27
N ILE A 2 6.49 19.09 14.60
CA ILE A 2 5.32 18.90 13.70
C ILE A 2 4.58 20.23 13.49
N HIS A 3 4.06 20.46 12.28
CA HIS A 3 3.27 21.62 11.92
C HIS A 3 2.02 21.74 12.79
N GLU A 4 1.71 22.91 13.32
CA GLU A 4 0.66 23.12 14.32
C GLU A 4 -0.71 22.62 13.84
N ARG A 5 -1.08 22.95 12.61
CA ARG A 5 -2.36 22.53 12.03
C ARG A 5 -2.49 21.00 11.93
N ILE A 6 -1.41 20.29 11.58
CA ILE A 6 -1.40 18.82 11.54
C ILE A 6 -1.60 18.25 12.95
N LYS A 7 -0.92 18.84 13.93
CA LYS A 7 -1.06 18.47 15.35
C LYS A 7 -2.49 18.65 15.85
N GLU A 8 -3.12 19.77 15.53
CA GLU A 8 -4.53 20.04 15.88
C GLU A 8 -5.49 19.01 15.29
N ILE A 9 -5.33 18.72 13.98
CA ILE A 9 -6.18 17.73 13.29
C ILE A 9 -5.98 16.35 13.91
N THR A 10 -4.74 15.94 14.14
CA THR A 10 -4.41 14.65 14.77
C THR A 10 -5.02 14.54 16.18
N ASN A 11 -4.92 15.59 16.98
CA ASN A 11 -5.51 15.60 18.33
C ASN A 11 -7.05 15.50 18.29
N ARG A 12 -7.70 16.16 17.34
CA ARG A 12 -9.14 16.04 17.14
C ARG A 12 -9.54 14.64 16.71
N ILE A 13 -8.77 13.98 15.83
CA ILE A 13 -8.97 12.59 15.45
C ILE A 13 -8.84 11.69 16.69
N LYS A 14 -7.79 11.87 17.50
CA LYS A 14 -7.59 11.12 18.75
C LYS A 14 -8.75 11.26 19.71
N GLU A 15 -9.23 12.49 19.93
CA GLU A 15 -10.35 12.72 20.86
C GLU A 15 -11.64 12.08 20.34
N ARG A 16 -11.94 12.21 19.04
CA ARG A 16 -13.09 11.58 18.41
C ARG A 16 -13.03 10.05 18.44
N SER A 17 -11.83 9.47 18.35
CA SER A 17 -11.60 8.02 18.32
C SER A 17 -11.43 7.39 19.69
N LYS A 18 -11.30 8.19 20.75
CA LYS A 18 -10.81 7.76 22.06
C LYS A 18 -11.44 6.45 22.57
N ALA A 19 -12.76 6.34 22.58
CA ALA A 19 -13.44 5.16 23.09
C ALA A 19 -13.23 3.93 22.21
N THR A 20 -13.39 4.08 20.89
CA THR A 20 -13.25 2.97 19.93
C THR A 20 -11.80 2.51 19.80
N ARG A 21 -10.85 3.46 19.79
CA ARG A 21 -9.43 3.15 19.74
C ARG A 21 -8.94 2.48 21.01
N GLN A 22 -9.36 2.96 22.18
CA GLN A 22 -9.01 2.35 23.45
C GLN A 22 -9.49 0.90 23.51
N ALA A 23 -10.75 0.63 23.19
CA ALA A 23 -11.29 -0.72 23.16
C ALA A 23 -10.52 -1.66 22.21
N TYR A 24 -10.15 -1.16 21.01
CA TYR A 24 -9.35 -1.90 20.04
C TYR A 24 -7.96 -2.24 20.57
N VAL A 25 -7.26 -1.26 21.16
CA VAL A 25 -5.91 -1.47 21.72
C VAL A 25 -5.94 -2.41 22.90
N GLU A 26 -6.91 -2.30 23.82
CA GLU A 26 -7.09 -3.20 24.95
C GLU A 26 -7.33 -4.64 24.49
N GLN A 27 -8.20 -4.85 23.50
CA GLN A 27 -8.43 -6.18 22.93
C GLN A 27 -7.17 -6.75 22.24
N SER A 28 -6.46 -5.93 21.47
CA SER A 28 -5.22 -6.33 20.80
C SER A 28 -4.15 -6.72 21.82
N LYS A 29 -4.02 -5.94 22.89
CA LYS A 29 -3.08 -6.23 23.98
C LYS A 29 -3.45 -7.51 24.72
N TYR A 30 -4.72 -7.67 25.06
CA TYR A 30 -5.21 -8.89 25.72
C TYR A 30 -4.90 -10.13 24.87
N ASN A 31 -5.15 -10.08 23.57
CA ASN A 31 -4.85 -11.18 22.65
C ASN A 31 -3.34 -11.43 22.56
N PHE A 32 -2.52 -10.38 22.51
CA PHE A 32 -1.06 -10.50 22.44
C PHE A 32 -0.48 -11.19 23.71
N GLU A 33 -0.99 -10.86 24.87
CA GLU A 33 -0.51 -11.39 26.15
C GLU A 33 -1.06 -12.79 26.47
N ASN A 34 -2.26 -13.14 25.99
CA ASN A 34 -2.99 -14.33 26.39
C ASN A 34 -3.18 -15.38 25.29
N SER A 35 -2.97 -15.05 24.01
CA SER A 35 -3.05 -16.05 22.95
C SER A 35 -1.93 -17.08 23.09
N THR A 36 -2.30 -18.33 23.06
CA THR A 36 -1.35 -19.45 23.00
C THR A 36 -1.02 -19.84 21.57
N GLY A 37 -1.76 -19.28 20.60
CA GLY A 37 -1.63 -19.62 19.17
C GLY A 37 -1.71 -21.14 18.97
N ARG A 38 -0.95 -21.68 18.03
CA ARG A 38 -0.97 -23.12 17.72
C ARG A 38 -0.62 -24.03 18.90
N ARG A 39 0.09 -23.52 19.93
CA ARG A 39 0.40 -24.29 21.15
C ARG A 39 -0.83 -24.58 22.00
N GLY A 40 -1.89 -23.80 21.84
CA GLY A 40 -3.17 -24.01 22.51
C GLY A 40 -4.12 -24.95 21.74
N LEU A 41 -3.78 -25.34 20.52
CA LEU A 41 -4.60 -26.25 19.75
C LEU A 41 -4.54 -27.68 20.32
N SER A 42 -5.66 -28.42 20.25
CA SER A 42 -5.65 -29.84 20.57
C SER A 42 -4.70 -30.59 19.64
N CYS A 43 -4.19 -31.77 20.06
CA CYS A 43 -3.29 -32.57 19.24
C CYS A 43 -3.90 -32.89 17.86
N GLY A 44 -5.21 -33.17 17.79
CA GLY A 44 -5.90 -33.42 16.53
C GLY A 44 -5.95 -32.20 15.63
N ASN A 45 -6.28 -31.03 16.19
CA ASN A 45 -6.33 -29.77 15.46
C ASN A 45 -4.96 -29.40 14.92
N LEU A 46 -3.93 -29.47 15.76
CA LEU A 46 -2.56 -29.17 15.38
C LEU A 46 -2.06 -30.11 14.28
N ALA A 47 -2.33 -31.43 14.40
CA ALA A 47 -1.97 -32.41 13.40
C ALA A 47 -2.61 -32.13 12.03
N HIS A 48 -3.89 -31.70 11.99
CA HIS A 48 -4.53 -31.25 10.75
C HIS A 48 -3.83 -30.00 10.20
N GLY A 49 -3.43 -29.05 11.03
CA GLY A 49 -2.78 -27.80 10.64
C GLY A 49 -1.43 -27.98 9.95
N PHE A 50 -0.71 -29.06 10.22
CA PHE A 50 0.58 -29.36 9.60
C PHE A 50 0.60 -30.62 8.71
N ALA A 51 -0.52 -31.33 8.57
CA ALA A 51 -0.58 -32.62 7.85
C ALA A 51 0.02 -32.58 6.45
N ALA A 52 -0.18 -31.46 5.74
CA ALA A 52 0.32 -31.24 4.37
C ALA A 52 1.78 -30.75 4.29
N CYS A 53 2.43 -30.44 5.41
CA CYS A 53 3.80 -29.96 5.44
C CYS A 53 4.81 -31.10 5.19
N SER A 54 6.05 -30.75 4.83
CA SER A 54 7.16 -31.68 4.75
C SER A 54 7.48 -32.30 6.11
N HIS A 55 8.21 -33.43 6.10
CA HIS A 55 8.55 -34.13 7.34
C HIS A 55 9.30 -33.23 8.35
N ASP A 56 10.25 -32.45 7.84
CA ASP A 56 11.05 -31.53 8.66
C ASP A 56 10.18 -30.42 9.26
N GLU A 57 9.31 -29.82 8.46
CA GLU A 57 8.41 -28.74 8.90
C GLU A 57 7.40 -29.22 9.96
N LYS A 58 6.89 -30.46 9.84
CA LYS A 58 5.97 -31.04 10.83
C LYS A 58 6.54 -31.04 12.23
N GLY A 59 7.81 -31.43 12.37
CA GLY A 59 8.50 -31.43 13.66
C GLY A 59 8.61 -30.01 14.23
N VAL A 60 9.05 -29.07 13.46
CA VAL A 60 9.20 -27.66 13.86
C VAL A 60 7.87 -27.03 14.29
N ILE A 61 6.81 -27.26 13.51
CA ILE A 61 5.48 -26.72 13.82
C ILE A 61 4.88 -27.38 15.08
N ALA A 62 5.07 -28.69 15.23
CA ALA A 62 4.56 -29.47 16.38
C ALA A 62 5.24 -29.05 17.69
N GLU A 63 6.54 -28.81 17.69
CA GLU A 63 7.29 -28.34 18.86
C GLU A 63 6.82 -26.96 19.34
N GLY A 64 6.33 -26.12 18.43
CA GLY A 64 5.79 -24.80 18.75
C GLY A 64 6.81 -23.79 19.27
N VAL A 65 8.11 -24.05 19.13
CA VAL A 65 9.21 -23.18 19.61
C VAL A 65 9.60 -22.16 18.56
N GLN A 66 9.81 -22.63 17.33
CA GLN A 66 10.20 -21.77 16.21
C GLN A 66 8.96 -21.05 15.62
N PRO A 67 9.13 -19.82 15.11
CA PRO A 67 8.03 -19.11 14.45
C PRO A 67 7.46 -19.87 13.26
N ASN A 68 6.14 -19.82 13.11
CA ASN A 68 5.42 -20.22 11.92
C ASN A 68 4.71 -19.01 11.33
N VAL A 69 5.11 -18.59 10.12
CA VAL A 69 4.60 -17.38 9.44
C VAL A 69 3.49 -17.77 8.48
N GLY A 70 2.36 -17.07 8.57
CA GLY A 70 1.26 -17.18 7.61
C GLY A 70 1.47 -16.26 6.42
N ILE A 71 1.22 -16.75 5.20
CA ILE A 71 1.15 -15.93 3.99
C ILE A 71 -0.31 -15.81 3.56
N ILE A 72 -0.78 -14.58 3.40
CA ILE A 72 -2.00 -14.27 2.66
C ILE A 72 -1.57 -13.71 1.30
N THR A 73 -1.93 -14.39 0.22
CA THR A 73 -1.51 -14.03 -1.13
C THR A 73 -2.68 -13.71 -2.03
N ALA A 74 -2.50 -12.72 -2.90
CA ALA A 74 -3.42 -12.40 -4.00
C ALA A 74 -2.88 -12.84 -5.36
N TYR A 75 -2.05 -13.89 -5.40
CA TYR A 75 -1.53 -14.47 -6.64
C TYR A 75 -2.64 -14.77 -7.64
N ASN A 76 -2.37 -14.44 -8.90
CA ASN A 76 -3.29 -14.64 -10.00
C ASN A 76 -2.50 -14.63 -11.32
N ASP A 77 -2.74 -15.59 -12.21
CA ASP A 77 -2.09 -15.68 -13.51
C ASP A 77 -2.57 -14.65 -14.52
N MET A 78 -3.84 -14.25 -14.40
CA MET A 78 -4.51 -13.36 -15.35
C MET A 78 -4.07 -11.90 -15.18
N LEU A 79 -3.67 -11.49 -13.96
CA LEU A 79 -3.40 -10.11 -13.64
C LEU A 79 -1.89 -9.88 -13.50
N SER A 80 -1.33 -9.06 -14.38
CA SER A 80 0.11 -8.76 -14.43
C SER A 80 0.69 -8.32 -13.09
N ALA A 81 -0.06 -7.51 -12.33
CA ALA A 81 0.36 -7.01 -11.01
C ALA A 81 0.54 -8.12 -9.97
N HIS A 82 -0.20 -9.23 -10.10
CA HIS A 82 -0.25 -10.32 -9.13
C HIS A 82 0.64 -11.51 -9.52
N LYS A 83 1.06 -11.58 -10.79
CA LYS A 83 1.93 -12.65 -11.29
C LYS A 83 3.25 -12.78 -10.53
N PRO A 84 3.93 -11.72 -10.08
CA PRO A 84 5.16 -11.85 -9.29
C PRO A 84 5.00 -12.72 -8.04
N TYR A 85 3.81 -12.79 -7.45
CA TYR A 85 3.55 -13.56 -6.23
C TYR A 85 3.54 -15.07 -6.42
N GLU A 86 3.61 -15.60 -7.64
CA GLU A 86 3.68 -17.03 -7.92
C GLU A 86 4.82 -17.72 -7.18
N ARG A 87 6.00 -17.10 -7.19
CA ARG A 87 7.24 -17.70 -6.65
C ARG A 87 7.53 -17.30 -5.21
N TYR A 88 6.94 -16.21 -4.73
CA TYR A 88 7.26 -15.68 -3.40
C TYR A 88 7.01 -16.67 -2.25
N PRO A 89 5.93 -17.49 -2.24
CA PRO A 89 5.77 -18.47 -1.17
C PRO A 89 6.93 -19.46 -1.06
N ASP A 90 7.47 -19.94 -2.18
CA ASP A 90 8.60 -20.87 -2.19
C ASP A 90 9.92 -20.19 -1.79
N GLU A 91 10.15 -18.95 -2.25
CA GLU A 91 11.29 -18.13 -1.81
C GLU A 91 11.23 -17.91 -0.29
N MET A 92 10.05 -17.56 0.25
CA MET A 92 9.88 -17.33 1.68
C MET A 92 10.08 -18.60 2.52
N ARG A 93 9.68 -19.78 2.03
CA ARG A 93 9.99 -21.06 2.70
C ARG A 93 11.49 -21.28 2.78
N GLY A 94 12.22 -20.97 1.69
CA GLY A 94 13.68 -21.02 1.68
C GLY A 94 14.31 -20.10 2.74
N TYR A 95 13.94 -18.85 2.73
CA TYR A 95 14.45 -17.85 3.69
C TYR A 95 14.08 -18.19 5.15
N ALA A 96 12.84 -18.63 5.39
CA ALA A 96 12.41 -19.04 6.72
C ALA A 96 13.22 -20.23 7.24
N LYS A 97 13.47 -21.25 6.40
CA LYS A 97 14.29 -22.40 6.76
C LYS A 97 15.72 -22.00 7.15
N GLU A 98 16.34 -21.09 6.37
CA GLU A 98 17.66 -20.53 6.71
C GLU A 98 17.67 -19.82 8.07
N MET A 99 16.54 -19.23 8.45
CA MET A 99 16.36 -18.45 9.68
C MET A 99 15.66 -19.22 10.79
N ASN A 100 15.62 -20.56 10.74
CA ASN A 100 14.96 -21.41 11.73
C ASN A 100 13.49 -21.04 12.01
N ALA A 101 12.70 -20.98 10.94
CA ALA A 101 11.27 -20.73 10.97
C ALA A 101 10.55 -21.54 9.89
N THR A 102 9.23 -21.59 9.95
CA THR A 102 8.39 -22.22 8.94
C THR A 102 7.42 -21.21 8.33
N VAL A 103 6.92 -21.52 7.13
CA VAL A 103 5.97 -20.69 6.40
C VAL A 103 4.85 -21.55 5.83
N GLN A 104 3.61 -21.14 6.04
CA GLN A 104 2.46 -21.76 5.39
C GLN A 104 1.65 -20.69 4.64
N VAL A 105 1.17 -20.99 3.45
CA VAL A 105 0.15 -20.18 2.81
C VAL A 105 -1.16 -20.37 3.57
N ALA A 106 -1.57 -19.35 4.29
CA ALA A 106 -2.79 -19.37 5.12
C ALA A 106 -4.05 -19.23 4.29
N GLY A 107 -3.95 -18.58 3.13
CA GLY A 107 -5.05 -18.42 2.20
C GLY A 107 -4.66 -17.61 0.98
N ALA A 108 -5.45 -17.80 -0.09
CA ALA A 108 -5.46 -16.96 -1.26
C ALA A 108 -6.69 -16.04 -1.21
N THR A 109 -6.50 -14.77 -1.56
CA THR A 109 -7.61 -13.82 -1.70
C THR A 109 -7.94 -13.62 -3.17
N PRO A 110 -9.22 -13.39 -3.54
CA PRO A 110 -9.53 -13.02 -4.90
C PRO A 110 -8.84 -11.69 -5.25
N ALA A 111 -8.48 -11.52 -6.52
CA ALA A 111 -7.91 -10.29 -7.01
C ALA A 111 -8.73 -9.81 -8.21
N MET A 112 -9.02 -8.51 -8.27
CA MET A 112 -9.65 -7.86 -9.40
C MET A 112 -8.78 -6.69 -9.84
N CYS A 113 -8.53 -6.58 -11.12
CA CYS A 113 -7.83 -5.45 -11.72
C CYS A 113 -8.81 -4.63 -12.56
N ASP A 114 -9.04 -3.39 -12.18
CA ASP A 114 -9.93 -2.47 -12.88
C ASP A 114 -9.47 -2.23 -14.33
N GLY A 115 -8.17 -2.35 -14.61
CA GLY A 115 -7.64 -2.29 -15.97
C GLY A 115 -8.14 -3.42 -16.90
N VAL A 116 -8.55 -4.56 -16.34
CA VAL A 116 -9.15 -5.67 -17.11
C VAL A 116 -10.67 -5.55 -17.17
N THR A 117 -11.30 -5.10 -16.08
CA THR A 117 -12.76 -5.09 -15.92
C THR A 117 -13.42 -3.78 -16.33
N GLN A 118 -12.65 -2.72 -16.58
CA GLN A 118 -13.19 -1.41 -16.97
C GLN A 118 -14.06 -1.54 -18.23
N GLY A 119 -15.27 -0.95 -18.20
CA GLY A 119 -16.24 -1.05 -19.26
C GLY A 119 -16.91 -2.42 -19.41
N GLN A 120 -16.75 -3.30 -18.42
CA GLN A 120 -17.39 -4.61 -18.36
C GLN A 120 -18.32 -4.71 -17.13
N PRO A 121 -19.41 -5.49 -17.20
CA PRO A 121 -20.34 -5.67 -16.06
C PRO A 121 -19.67 -6.13 -14.77
N GLY A 122 -18.55 -6.86 -14.87
CA GLY A 122 -17.77 -7.30 -13.71
C GLY A 122 -17.18 -6.15 -12.88
N MET A 123 -17.09 -4.94 -13.44
CA MET A 123 -16.60 -3.76 -12.73
C MET A 123 -17.44 -3.40 -11.51
N ASP A 124 -18.71 -3.74 -11.49
CA ASP A 124 -19.62 -3.50 -10.35
C ASP A 124 -19.16 -4.21 -9.08
N LEU A 125 -18.41 -5.31 -9.21
CA LEU A 125 -17.85 -6.04 -8.07
C LEU A 125 -16.56 -5.42 -7.52
N SER A 126 -15.98 -4.42 -8.20
CA SER A 126 -14.65 -3.92 -7.90
C SER A 126 -14.51 -3.42 -6.46
N LEU A 127 -15.34 -2.47 -6.02
CA LEU A 127 -15.26 -1.95 -4.64
C LEU A 127 -15.67 -3.01 -3.60
N PHE A 128 -16.67 -3.83 -3.91
CA PHE A 128 -17.15 -4.91 -3.06
C PHE A 128 -16.06 -5.97 -2.78
N SER A 129 -15.18 -6.24 -3.76
CA SER A 129 -14.08 -7.20 -3.61
C SER A 129 -13.16 -6.88 -2.43
N ARG A 130 -13.01 -5.62 -2.02
CA ARG A 130 -12.22 -5.22 -0.85
C ARG A 130 -12.71 -5.91 0.44
N ASP A 131 -14.01 -5.97 0.65
CA ASP A 131 -14.60 -6.55 1.86
C ASP A 131 -14.52 -8.08 1.82
N ILE A 132 -14.66 -8.69 0.64
CA ILE A 132 -14.42 -10.13 0.44
C ILE A 132 -12.96 -10.49 0.73
N ILE A 133 -12.01 -9.68 0.29
CA ILE A 133 -10.58 -9.86 0.57
C ILE A 133 -10.31 -9.78 2.08
N ALA A 134 -10.91 -8.81 2.76
CA ALA A 134 -10.79 -8.68 4.22
C ALA A 134 -11.33 -9.91 4.96
N LEU A 135 -12.51 -10.41 4.56
CA LEU A 135 -13.09 -11.63 5.11
C LEU A 135 -12.22 -12.86 4.82
N SER A 136 -11.72 -13.00 3.60
CA SER A 136 -10.84 -14.10 3.19
C SER A 136 -9.54 -14.13 4.02
N ALA A 137 -8.89 -12.97 4.23
CA ALA A 137 -7.74 -12.85 5.11
C ALA A 137 -8.10 -13.24 6.55
N GLY A 138 -9.23 -12.76 7.07
CA GLY A 138 -9.73 -13.09 8.40
C GLY A 138 -9.95 -14.58 8.60
N ILE A 139 -10.56 -15.28 7.61
CA ILE A 139 -10.73 -16.72 7.63
C ILE A 139 -9.39 -17.44 7.72
N GLY A 140 -8.41 -17.06 6.90
CA GLY A 140 -7.07 -17.65 6.94
C GLY A 140 -6.40 -17.49 8.30
N LEU A 141 -6.45 -16.30 8.88
CA LEU A 141 -5.79 -15.97 10.15
C LEU A 141 -6.48 -16.58 11.38
N SER A 142 -7.81 -16.84 11.29
CA SER A 142 -8.58 -17.41 12.41
C SER A 142 -8.26 -18.87 12.75
N HIS A 143 -7.36 -19.52 12.00
CA HIS A 143 -6.89 -20.88 12.30
C HIS A 143 -5.88 -20.95 13.48
N ASP A 144 -5.42 -19.83 13.99
CA ASP A 144 -4.47 -19.74 15.13
C ASP A 144 -3.15 -20.50 14.92
N MET A 145 -2.77 -20.73 13.67
CA MET A 145 -1.55 -21.48 13.32
C MET A 145 -0.28 -20.62 13.27
N PHE A 146 -0.40 -19.30 13.29
CA PHE A 146 0.67 -18.38 12.92
C PHE A 146 1.12 -17.49 14.08
N ASP A 147 2.41 -17.12 14.06
CA ASP A 147 2.99 -16.15 14.99
C ASP A 147 3.15 -14.77 14.36
N GLY A 148 3.00 -14.67 13.04
CA GLY A 148 3.03 -13.42 12.26
C GLY A 148 2.60 -13.66 10.84
N VAL A 149 2.42 -12.57 10.07
CA VAL A 149 1.76 -12.58 8.77
C VAL A 149 2.55 -11.81 7.73
N MET A 150 2.75 -12.40 6.56
CA MET A 150 3.18 -11.73 5.33
C MET A 150 2.00 -11.56 4.39
N ASN A 151 1.77 -10.34 3.93
CA ASN A 151 0.69 -10.01 3.02
C ASN A 151 1.26 -9.73 1.63
N PHE A 152 0.94 -10.59 0.68
CA PHE A 152 1.29 -10.43 -0.72
C PHE A 152 0.12 -9.79 -1.44
N GLY A 153 0.07 -8.46 -1.35
CA GLY A 153 -1.02 -7.66 -1.88
C GLY A 153 -0.53 -6.46 -2.67
N ILE A 154 -1.15 -6.26 -3.80
CA ILE A 154 -0.92 -5.13 -4.68
C ILE A 154 -2.26 -4.77 -5.33
N CYS A 155 -2.32 -3.71 -6.13
CA CYS A 155 -3.54 -3.26 -6.77
C CYS A 155 -4.54 -2.56 -5.85
N ASP A 156 -5.70 -2.24 -6.42
CA ASP A 156 -6.62 -1.21 -5.95
C ASP A 156 -7.28 -1.59 -4.62
N LYS A 157 -7.99 -2.70 -4.58
CA LYS A 157 -8.80 -3.15 -3.43
C LYS A 157 -8.08 -4.15 -2.54
N ILE A 158 -7.03 -4.79 -3.07
CA ILE A 158 -6.36 -5.91 -2.39
C ILE A 158 -5.60 -5.41 -1.15
N VAL A 159 -4.76 -4.39 -1.29
CA VAL A 159 -4.00 -3.84 -0.15
C VAL A 159 -4.92 -3.34 0.97
N PRO A 160 -5.94 -2.51 0.71
CA PRO A 160 -6.87 -2.09 1.76
C PRO A 160 -7.67 -3.26 2.34
N GLY A 161 -8.09 -4.23 1.53
CA GLY A 161 -8.78 -5.43 2.02
C GLY A 161 -7.91 -6.25 2.97
N LEU A 162 -6.66 -6.53 2.59
CA LEU A 162 -5.69 -7.21 3.44
C LEU A 162 -5.42 -6.43 4.74
N MET A 163 -5.27 -5.11 4.65
CA MET A 163 -5.06 -4.26 5.81
C MET A 163 -6.23 -4.35 6.79
N ILE A 164 -7.48 -4.23 6.29
CA ILE A 164 -8.69 -4.34 7.10
C ILE A 164 -8.79 -5.72 7.75
N GLY A 165 -8.55 -6.80 7.00
CA GLY A 165 -8.57 -8.16 7.51
C GLY A 165 -7.52 -8.39 8.61
N ASN A 166 -6.30 -7.94 8.39
CA ASN A 166 -5.21 -8.06 9.38
C ASN A 166 -5.46 -7.22 10.64
N LEU A 167 -6.08 -6.04 10.51
CA LEU A 167 -6.42 -5.21 11.68
C LEU A 167 -7.45 -5.87 12.60
N GLY A 168 -8.26 -6.81 12.12
CA GLY A 168 -9.07 -7.68 12.97
C GLY A 168 -8.24 -8.58 13.91
N PHE A 169 -6.95 -8.76 13.60
CA PHE A 169 -5.96 -9.50 14.36
C PHE A 169 -4.82 -8.55 14.80
N GLY A 170 -5.16 -7.42 15.40
CA GLY A 170 -4.25 -6.34 15.76
C GLY A 170 -3.04 -6.73 16.62
N HIS A 171 -3.04 -7.92 17.20
CA HIS A 171 -1.96 -8.50 17.99
C HIS A 171 -0.87 -9.21 17.16
N TYR A 172 -1.09 -9.44 15.85
CA TYR A 172 -0.07 -10.06 15.01
C TYR A 172 0.99 -9.07 14.53
N HIS A 173 2.23 -9.56 14.44
CA HIS A 173 3.26 -8.91 13.64
C HIS A 173 2.91 -9.15 12.17
N SER A 174 2.80 -8.08 11.40
CA SER A 174 2.35 -8.14 10.02
C SER A 174 3.22 -7.25 9.13
N ILE A 175 3.57 -7.74 7.94
CA ILE A 175 4.34 -7.00 6.95
C ILE A 175 3.70 -7.13 5.58
N PHE A 176 3.75 -6.06 4.77
CA PHE A 176 3.30 -6.06 3.39
C PHE A 176 4.50 -6.22 2.46
N ILE A 177 4.35 -7.10 1.46
CA ILE A 177 5.37 -7.39 0.46
C ILE A 177 4.86 -6.89 -0.90
N PRO A 178 5.44 -5.82 -1.45
CA PRO A 178 5.02 -5.29 -2.75
C PRO A 178 5.48 -6.20 -3.89
N GLY A 179 4.62 -6.37 -4.90
CA GLY A 179 5.01 -6.99 -6.17
C GLY A 179 5.93 -6.12 -7.02
N GLY A 180 5.75 -4.81 -6.91
CA GLY A 180 6.49 -3.79 -7.66
C GLY A 180 5.87 -3.47 -9.02
N PRO A 181 6.23 -2.32 -9.61
CA PRO A 181 5.81 -1.94 -10.96
C PRO A 181 6.56 -2.74 -12.01
N MET A 182 5.92 -2.95 -13.17
CA MET A 182 6.64 -3.42 -14.36
C MET A 182 7.67 -2.35 -14.81
N PRO A 183 8.73 -2.73 -15.54
CA PRO A 183 9.60 -1.74 -16.17
C PRO A 183 8.82 -0.80 -17.11
N THR A 184 9.35 0.39 -17.36
CA THR A 184 8.75 1.35 -18.28
C THR A 184 8.71 0.79 -19.70
N GLY A 185 7.51 0.81 -20.32
CA GLY A 185 7.32 0.52 -21.73
C GLY A 185 7.37 1.79 -22.59
N ILE A 186 6.45 1.93 -23.53
CA ILE A 186 6.32 3.18 -24.29
C ILE A 186 5.91 4.34 -23.37
N SER A 187 6.21 5.57 -23.79
CA SER A 187 5.88 6.76 -23.01
C SER A 187 4.37 6.96 -22.88
N ASN A 188 3.94 7.67 -21.82
CA ASN A 188 2.53 8.02 -21.66
C ASN A 188 2.01 8.93 -22.77
N ASP A 189 2.86 9.80 -23.31
CA ASP A 189 2.51 10.69 -24.43
C ASP A 189 2.30 9.88 -25.71
N GLU A 190 3.20 8.96 -26.05
CA GLU A 190 3.05 8.05 -27.19
C GLU A 190 1.79 7.18 -27.08
N LYS A 191 1.52 6.66 -25.89
CA LYS A 191 0.30 5.90 -25.62
C LYS A 191 -0.96 6.75 -25.81
N ALA A 192 -0.95 8.01 -25.38
CA ALA A 192 -2.06 8.94 -25.59
C ALA A 192 -2.27 9.23 -27.08
N GLU A 193 -1.20 9.43 -27.85
CA GLU A 193 -1.25 9.63 -29.31
C GLU A 193 -1.86 8.41 -30.04
N ILE A 194 -1.46 7.18 -29.66
CA ILE A 194 -2.01 5.94 -30.22
C ILE A 194 -3.52 5.84 -29.95
N ARG A 195 -3.94 6.11 -28.72
CA ARG A 195 -5.36 6.09 -28.34
C ARG A 195 -6.17 7.16 -29.08
N GLN A 196 -5.61 8.36 -29.22
CA GLN A 196 -6.24 9.43 -29.97
C GLN A 196 -6.37 9.07 -31.44
N ALA A 197 -5.31 8.55 -32.07
CA ALA A 197 -5.34 8.11 -33.47
C ALA A 197 -6.41 7.03 -33.73
N PHE A 198 -6.61 6.11 -32.77
CA PHE A 198 -7.69 5.12 -32.83
C PHE A 198 -9.08 5.78 -32.71
N ALA A 199 -9.27 6.68 -31.75
CA ALA A 199 -10.54 7.40 -31.57
C ALA A 199 -10.91 8.25 -32.80
N GLU A 200 -9.91 8.79 -33.50
CA GLU A 200 -10.07 9.53 -34.75
C GLU A 200 -10.24 8.63 -36.00
N GLY A 201 -10.19 7.31 -35.85
CA GLY A 201 -10.30 6.34 -36.93
C GLY A 201 -9.08 6.29 -37.88
N LYS A 202 -7.94 6.82 -37.46
CA LYS A 202 -6.69 6.84 -38.23
C LYS A 202 -5.93 5.50 -38.19
N ILE A 203 -6.10 4.72 -37.11
CA ILE A 203 -5.51 3.39 -36.94
C ILE A 203 -6.58 2.37 -36.56
N GLY A 204 -6.31 1.08 -36.79
CA GLY A 204 -7.19 -0.03 -36.47
C GLY A 204 -6.97 -0.61 -35.09
N ARG A 205 -7.80 -1.61 -34.75
CA ARG A 205 -7.70 -2.30 -33.45
C ARG A 205 -6.36 -3.01 -33.25
N GLU A 206 -5.74 -3.51 -34.31
CA GLU A 206 -4.47 -4.24 -34.21
C GLU A 206 -3.33 -3.31 -33.78
N GLU A 207 -3.26 -2.11 -34.35
CA GLU A 207 -2.27 -1.10 -33.98
C GLU A 207 -2.50 -0.58 -32.56
N LEU A 208 -3.77 -0.35 -32.18
CA LEU A 208 -4.11 0.02 -30.81
C LEU A 208 -3.67 -1.08 -29.82
N LEU A 209 -4.03 -2.36 -30.08
CA LEU A 209 -3.67 -3.48 -29.21
C LEU A 209 -2.14 -3.63 -29.09
N LYS A 210 -1.41 -3.39 -30.18
CA LYS A 210 0.04 -3.40 -30.16
C LYS A 210 0.59 -2.32 -29.22
N GLY A 211 0.16 -1.08 -29.35
CA GLY A 211 0.58 0.02 -28.49
C GLY A 211 0.23 -0.22 -27.01
N GLU A 212 -0.97 -0.76 -26.72
CA GLU A 212 -1.33 -1.16 -25.36
C GLU A 212 -0.44 -2.30 -24.83
N SER A 213 -0.10 -3.28 -25.66
CA SER A 213 0.80 -4.37 -25.30
C SER A 213 2.24 -3.89 -25.05
N ASP A 214 2.71 -2.93 -25.80
CA ASP A 214 4.02 -2.30 -25.59
C ASP A 214 4.07 -1.45 -24.30
N SER A 215 2.90 -1.04 -23.81
CA SER A 215 2.71 -0.33 -22.54
C SER A 215 2.61 -1.29 -21.33
N TYR A 216 1.96 -2.45 -21.50
CA TYR A 216 1.69 -3.46 -20.45
C TYR A 216 2.36 -4.79 -20.85
N HIS A 217 3.69 -4.85 -20.78
CA HIS A 217 4.50 -5.85 -21.47
C HIS A 217 5.10 -6.95 -20.57
N SER A 218 4.94 -6.85 -19.22
CA SER A 218 5.60 -7.78 -18.30
C SER A 218 4.86 -7.89 -16.97
N PRO A 219 5.22 -8.88 -16.10
CA PRO A 219 4.75 -8.93 -14.74
C PRO A 219 5.07 -7.66 -13.93
N GLY A 220 4.16 -7.26 -13.08
CA GLY A 220 4.24 -6.05 -12.26
C GLY A 220 3.00 -5.17 -12.39
N THR A 221 2.87 -4.15 -11.56
CA THR A 221 1.79 -3.17 -11.73
C THR A 221 1.99 -2.33 -12.98
N CYS A 222 0.88 -1.81 -13.52
CA CYS A 222 0.95 -0.70 -14.46
C CYS A 222 1.76 0.47 -13.86
N THR A 223 2.46 1.21 -14.72
CA THR A 223 3.44 2.21 -14.29
C THR A 223 2.84 3.59 -13.96
N PHE A 224 1.55 3.81 -14.24
CA PHE A 224 0.89 5.06 -13.84
C PHE A 224 0.63 5.13 -12.33
N TYR A 225 0.56 6.35 -11.77
CA TYR A 225 0.35 6.57 -10.35
C TYR A 225 -1.15 6.57 -10.00
N GLY A 226 -1.79 5.41 -10.23
CA GLY A 226 -3.14 5.11 -9.81
C GLY A 226 -3.19 4.49 -8.40
N THR A 227 -4.30 3.83 -8.07
CA THR A 227 -4.52 3.27 -6.73
C THR A 227 -3.53 2.15 -6.41
N ALA A 228 -3.14 1.33 -7.38
CA ALA A 228 -2.16 0.26 -7.19
C ALA A 228 -0.84 0.77 -6.63
N ASN A 229 -0.25 1.79 -7.25
CA ASN A 229 1.03 2.35 -6.84
C ASN A 229 0.91 3.28 -5.63
N SER A 230 -0.17 4.04 -5.50
CA SER A 230 -0.38 4.85 -4.31
C SER A 230 -0.72 4.03 -3.06
N ASN A 231 -1.24 2.80 -3.19
CA ASN A 231 -1.30 1.86 -2.07
C ASN A 231 0.10 1.47 -1.55
N GLN A 232 1.08 1.27 -2.44
CA GLN A 232 2.44 0.96 -2.02
C GLN A 232 3.06 2.14 -1.27
N MET A 233 2.85 3.36 -1.75
CA MET A 233 3.24 4.59 -1.04
C MET A 233 2.62 4.63 0.35
N LEU A 234 1.32 4.33 0.49
CA LEU A 234 0.63 4.30 1.77
C LEU A 234 1.24 3.28 2.73
N MET A 235 1.48 2.05 2.28
CA MET A 235 2.09 1.01 3.13
C MET A 235 3.47 1.43 3.61
N GLU A 236 4.26 2.08 2.79
CA GLU A 236 5.59 2.55 3.15
C GLU A 236 5.53 3.72 4.15
N ILE A 237 4.76 4.77 3.86
CA ILE A 237 4.66 5.95 4.72
C ILE A 237 3.96 5.67 6.06
N MET A 238 3.11 4.64 6.11
CA MET A 238 2.46 4.15 7.33
C MET A 238 3.31 3.10 8.08
N GLY A 239 4.51 2.79 7.59
CA GLY A 239 5.46 1.92 8.26
C GLY A 239 5.16 0.42 8.19
N MET A 240 4.36 -0.04 7.23
CA MET A 240 3.90 -1.43 7.09
C MET A 240 4.72 -2.27 6.09
N GLN A 241 5.67 -1.67 5.39
CA GLN A 241 6.61 -2.37 4.51
C GLN A 241 8.02 -1.79 4.66
N LEU A 242 9.02 -2.47 4.07
CA LEU A 242 10.42 -2.03 4.19
C LEU A 242 10.66 -0.67 3.50
N PRO A 243 11.53 0.18 4.07
CA PRO A 243 11.92 1.44 3.44
C PRO A 243 12.44 1.22 2.01
N GLY A 244 12.01 2.07 1.08
CA GLY A 244 12.43 2.06 -0.33
C GLY A 244 11.95 0.84 -1.14
N SER A 245 11.07 0.00 -0.60
CA SER A 245 10.63 -1.23 -1.27
C SER A 245 9.50 -1.05 -2.28
N SER A 246 8.74 0.05 -2.21
CA SER A 246 7.50 0.26 -2.97
C SER A 246 7.63 0.07 -4.48
N PHE A 247 8.67 0.65 -5.07
CA PHE A 247 8.79 0.79 -6.53
C PHE A 247 9.99 0.03 -7.12
N VAL A 248 10.51 -0.95 -6.41
CA VAL A 248 11.50 -1.88 -6.94
C VAL A 248 10.79 -2.87 -7.86
N ASN A 249 11.25 -3.00 -9.11
CA ASN A 249 10.65 -3.91 -10.10
C ASN A 249 10.70 -5.37 -9.63
N PRO A 250 9.70 -6.19 -10.02
CA PRO A 250 9.73 -7.63 -9.77
C PRO A 250 10.90 -8.32 -10.47
N ASP A 251 11.21 -9.55 -10.04
CA ASP A 251 12.26 -10.42 -10.62
C ASP A 251 13.70 -9.86 -10.60
N THR A 252 13.94 -8.73 -9.91
CA THR A 252 15.28 -8.18 -9.70
C THR A 252 15.97 -8.81 -8.48
N GLU A 253 17.31 -8.82 -8.48
CA GLU A 253 18.07 -9.25 -7.29
C GLU A 253 17.76 -8.41 -6.06
N MET A 254 17.59 -7.11 -6.24
CA MET A 254 17.16 -6.20 -5.16
C MET A 254 15.81 -6.61 -4.59
N ARG A 255 14.83 -6.97 -5.42
CA ARG A 255 13.51 -7.43 -4.96
C ARG A 255 13.63 -8.70 -4.12
N ARG A 256 14.43 -9.68 -4.56
CA ARG A 256 14.68 -10.91 -3.80
C ARG A 256 15.37 -10.63 -2.47
N ALA A 257 16.36 -9.76 -2.46
CA ALA A 257 17.05 -9.36 -1.23
C ALA A 257 16.11 -8.63 -0.25
N LEU A 258 15.25 -7.74 -0.74
CA LEU A 258 14.22 -7.08 0.08
C LEU A 258 13.18 -8.08 0.62
N ASN A 259 12.79 -9.08 -0.16
CA ASN A 259 11.89 -10.14 0.31
C ASN A 259 12.54 -10.95 1.44
N ARG A 260 13.83 -11.28 1.33
CA ARG A 260 14.60 -11.96 2.38
C ARG A 260 14.73 -11.09 3.64
N GLU A 261 15.03 -9.81 3.46
CA GLU A 261 15.11 -8.85 4.57
C GLU A 261 13.76 -8.67 5.28
N ALA A 262 12.65 -8.67 4.53
CA ALA A 262 11.30 -8.61 5.11
C ALA A 262 10.99 -9.81 6.00
N MET A 263 11.42 -11.03 5.59
CA MET A 263 11.32 -12.21 6.44
C MET A 263 12.15 -12.05 7.72
N ARG A 264 13.40 -11.58 7.60
CA ARG A 264 14.29 -11.36 8.75
C ARG A 264 13.67 -10.39 9.76
N VAL A 265 13.17 -9.24 9.28
CA VAL A 265 12.54 -8.21 10.12
C VAL A 265 11.29 -8.75 10.82
N LEU A 266 10.44 -9.47 10.10
CA LEU A 266 9.24 -10.07 10.69
C LEU A 266 9.58 -11.08 11.78
N LEU A 267 10.52 -11.99 11.51
CA LEU A 267 10.96 -13.00 12.49
C LEU A 267 11.64 -12.38 13.71
N GLU A 268 12.39 -11.29 13.55
CA GLU A 268 12.96 -10.54 14.65
C GLU A 268 11.86 -9.95 15.56
N ASN A 269 10.84 -9.34 14.96
CA ASN A 269 9.70 -8.77 15.72
C ASN A 269 8.94 -9.84 16.49
N ILE A 270 8.71 -11.02 15.89
CA ILE A 270 8.04 -12.15 16.53
C ILE A 270 8.87 -12.66 17.71
N ARG A 271 10.17 -12.92 17.52
CA ARG A 271 11.08 -13.46 18.56
C ARG A 271 11.25 -12.51 19.73
N ASN A 272 11.34 -11.22 19.45
CA ASN A 272 11.46 -10.18 20.46
C ASN A 272 10.14 -9.87 21.17
N LYS A 273 9.02 -10.46 20.73
CA LYS A 273 7.67 -10.16 21.24
C LYS A 273 7.41 -8.66 21.33
N SER A 274 7.75 -7.94 20.26
CA SER A 274 7.69 -6.48 20.20
C SER A 274 6.26 -6.00 20.01
N PHE A 275 5.49 -5.82 21.09
CA PHE A 275 4.09 -5.38 20.99
C PHE A 275 3.94 -4.10 20.17
N ASP A 276 4.84 -3.12 20.35
CA ASP A 276 4.81 -1.85 19.60
C ASP A 276 4.93 -2.03 18.08
N ARG A 277 5.38 -3.22 17.60
CA ARG A 277 5.53 -3.56 16.19
C ARG A 277 4.45 -4.51 15.66
N THR A 278 3.39 -4.71 16.44
CA THR A 278 2.19 -5.37 15.93
C THR A 278 1.41 -4.41 15.03
N ILE A 279 0.63 -4.96 14.09
CA ILE A 279 -0.14 -4.12 13.15
C ILE A 279 -1.07 -3.15 13.88
N GLY A 280 -1.68 -3.58 14.99
CA GLY A 280 -2.57 -2.75 15.78
C GLY A 280 -1.89 -1.57 16.46
N GLN A 281 -0.57 -1.64 16.71
CA GLN A 281 0.21 -0.55 17.29
C GLN A 281 0.86 0.35 16.25
N ILE A 282 1.23 -0.21 15.09
CA ILE A 282 1.78 0.58 13.98
C ILE A 282 0.70 1.48 13.38
N ILE A 283 -0.50 0.95 13.17
CA ILE A 283 -1.62 1.70 12.60
C ILE A 283 -2.34 2.46 13.72
N ASP A 284 -1.76 3.58 14.11
CA ASP A 284 -2.34 4.57 15.04
C ASP A 284 -2.86 5.81 14.29
N GLU A 285 -3.36 6.79 15.00
CA GLU A 285 -3.90 8.02 14.43
C GLU A 285 -2.83 8.83 13.69
N LYS A 286 -1.56 8.78 14.14
CA LYS A 286 -0.45 9.48 13.47
C LYS A 286 -0.09 8.77 12.17
N ALA A 287 -0.04 7.45 12.15
CA ALA A 287 0.21 6.66 10.94
C ALA A 287 -0.89 6.89 9.88
N ILE A 288 -2.16 6.92 10.29
CA ILE A 288 -3.28 7.25 9.40
C ILE A 288 -3.16 8.67 8.85
N VAL A 289 -2.83 9.66 9.69
CA VAL A 289 -2.60 11.04 9.24
C VAL A 289 -1.42 11.13 8.29
N ASN A 290 -0.32 10.41 8.55
CA ASN A 290 0.82 10.30 7.62
C ASN A 290 0.40 9.70 6.27
N GLY A 291 -0.47 8.70 6.26
CA GLY A 291 -1.05 8.15 5.04
C GLY A 291 -1.84 9.20 4.23
N VAL A 292 -2.69 9.99 4.90
CA VAL A 292 -3.43 11.10 4.26
C VAL A 292 -2.46 12.15 3.72
N ILE A 293 -1.42 12.51 4.47
CA ILE A 293 -0.41 13.48 4.05
C ILE A 293 0.33 12.97 2.81
N GLY A 294 0.76 11.70 2.81
CA GLY A 294 1.40 11.08 1.66
C GLY A 294 0.51 11.11 0.41
N LEU A 295 -0.77 10.77 0.56
CA LEU A 295 -1.75 10.85 -0.51
C LEU A 295 -1.86 12.26 -1.10
N LEU A 296 -1.93 13.29 -0.26
CA LEU A 296 -2.07 14.69 -0.66
C LEU A 296 -0.78 15.24 -1.30
N ALA A 297 0.37 14.91 -0.73
CA ALA A 297 1.67 15.39 -1.20
C ALA A 297 2.09 14.78 -2.53
N THR A 298 1.70 13.52 -2.78
CA THR A 298 2.05 12.82 -4.01
C THR A 298 0.96 12.89 -5.09
N GLY A 299 -0.22 13.40 -4.76
CA GLY A 299 -1.36 13.41 -5.69
C GLY A 299 -1.82 11.99 -6.07
N GLY A 300 -1.94 11.10 -5.07
CA GLY A 300 -2.38 9.72 -5.28
C GLY A 300 -3.85 9.60 -5.67
N SER A 301 -4.37 8.39 -5.66
CA SER A 301 -5.73 8.08 -6.10
C SER A 301 -6.80 8.61 -5.15
N THR A 302 -7.91 9.11 -5.70
CA THR A 302 -9.12 9.48 -4.96
C THR A 302 -9.76 8.31 -4.21
N ASN A 303 -9.56 7.07 -4.66
CA ASN A 303 -10.09 5.86 -4.00
C ASN A 303 -9.63 5.75 -2.52
N HIS A 304 -8.47 6.32 -2.19
CA HIS A 304 -7.99 6.34 -0.81
C HIS A 304 -8.83 7.17 0.15
N THR A 305 -9.67 8.08 -0.36
CA THR A 305 -10.65 8.80 0.48
C THR A 305 -11.76 7.87 1.00
N LEU A 306 -11.92 6.69 0.41
CA LEU A 306 -12.77 5.61 0.89
C LEU A 306 -11.96 4.57 1.69
N HIS A 307 -10.79 4.17 1.15
CA HIS A 307 -9.99 3.10 1.74
C HIS A 307 -9.37 3.47 3.07
N LEU A 308 -8.81 4.68 3.22
CA LEU A 308 -8.22 5.12 4.49
C LEU A 308 -9.26 5.26 5.60
N ILE A 309 -10.49 5.69 5.27
CA ILE A 309 -11.61 5.73 6.24
C ILE A 309 -11.93 4.32 6.73
N ALA A 310 -12.01 3.34 5.83
CA ALA A 310 -12.30 1.96 6.18
C ALA A 310 -11.16 1.31 6.99
N ILE A 311 -9.90 1.55 6.61
CA ILE A 311 -8.72 1.08 7.35
C ILE A 311 -8.68 1.70 8.75
N ALA A 312 -8.87 3.01 8.87
CA ALA A 312 -8.93 3.71 10.15
C ALA A 312 -10.02 3.12 11.05
N LYS A 313 -11.22 2.91 10.50
CA LYS A 313 -12.33 2.30 11.24
C LYS A 313 -11.99 0.89 11.74
N ALA A 314 -11.31 0.07 10.95
CA ALA A 314 -10.87 -1.27 11.35
C ALA A 314 -9.85 -1.24 12.52
N ALA A 315 -9.08 -0.15 12.66
CA ALA A 315 -8.17 0.11 13.77
C ALA A 315 -8.84 0.86 14.95
N GLY A 316 -10.15 1.04 14.94
CA GLY A 316 -10.90 1.80 15.96
C GLY A 316 -10.73 3.32 15.83
N ILE A 317 -10.23 3.84 14.71
CA ILE A 317 -9.93 5.25 14.47
C ILE A 317 -11.02 5.87 13.58
N GLN A 318 -11.43 7.09 13.90
CA GLN A 318 -12.46 7.81 13.16
C GLN A 318 -11.88 9.05 12.47
N ILE A 319 -11.70 8.96 11.15
CA ILE A 319 -11.36 10.10 10.29
C ILE A 319 -12.55 10.48 9.42
N THR A 320 -12.57 11.71 8.95
CA THR A 320 -13.63 12.25 8.10
C THR A 320 -13.05 12.96 6.88
N TRP A 321 -13.86 13.18 5.86
CA TRP A 321 -13.43 13.97 4.69
C TRP A 321 -13.05 15.41 5.05
N ASP A 322 -13.58 15.98 6.14
CA ASP A 322 -13.15 17.30 6.64
C ASP A 322 -11.69 17.28 7.13
N ASP A 323 -11.21 16.15 7.67
CA ASP A 323 -9.80 16.00 8.04
C ASP A 323 -8.91 15.99 6.78
N PHE A 324 -9.32 15.30 5.71
CA PHE A 324 -8.62 15.34 4.41
C PHE A 324 -8.61 16.77 3.85
N SER A 325 -9.75 17.47 3.86
CA SER A 325 -9.85 18.84 3.35
C SER A 325 -8.89 19.77 4.07
N GLN A 326 -8.88 19.75 5.41
CA GLN A 326 -8.05 20.63 6.21
C GLN A 326 -6.56 20.28 6.13
N LEU A 327 -6.19 19.01 5.99
CA LEU A 327 -4.82 18.61 5.69
C LEU A 327 -4.39 19.09 4.31
N SER A 328 -5.29 19.01 3.31
CA SER A 328 -5.01 19.50 1.95
C SER A 328 -4.69 20.99 1.88
N ASP A 329 -5.15 21.80 2.82
CA ASP A 329 -4.84 23.23 2.87
C ASP A 329 -3.38 23.53 3.25
N VAL A 330 -2.71 22.60 3.95
CA VAL A 330 -1.36 22.81 4.50
C VAL A 330 -0.31 21.88 3.92
N ILE A 331 -0.70 20.81 3.24
CA ILE A 331 0.22 19.85 2.63
C ILE A 331 0.46 20.25 1.18
N PRO A 332 1.71 20.53 0.76
CA PRO A 332 2.01 20.87 -0.63
C PRO A 332 2.02 19.64 -1.54
N LEU A 333 1.63 19.82 -2.81
CA LEU A 333 1.84 18.82 -3.86
C LEU A 333 3.29 18.86 -4.34
N ILE A 334 4.04 17.79 -4.13
CA ILE A 334 5.47 17.72 -4.45
C ILE A 334 5.82 16.74 -5.57
N CYS A 335 4.85 15.96 -6.06
CA CYS A 335 5.05 14.96 -7.10
C CYS A 335 4.18 15.23 -8.34
N ARG A 336 4.76 14.99 -9.52
CA ARG A 336 4.05 14.96 -10.81
C ARG A 336 4.35 13.65 -11.54
N VAL A 337 3.55 12.63 -11.21
CA VAL A 337 3.60 11.29 -11.83
C VAL A 337 2.28 11.08 -12.55
N TYR A 338 2.28 10.47 -13.74
CA TYR A 338 1.07 10.29 -14.54
C TYR A 338 -0.08 9.70 -13.73
N PRO A 339 -1.28 10.27 -13.71
CA PRO A 339 -1.82 11.30 -14.63
C PRO A 339 -1.56 12.76 -14.21
N ASN A 340 -0.79 13.04 -13.14
CA ASN A 340 -0.50 14.41 -12.70
C ASN A 340 0.64 15.07 -13.51
N GLY A 341 1.36 14.28 -14.32
CA GLY A 341 2.48 14.65 -15.18
C GLY A 341 2.74 13.56 -16.21
N ALA A 342 3.77 13.68 -17.03
CA ALA A 342 4.10 12.72 -18.08
C ALA A 342 4.89 11.48 -17.59
N ALA A 343 5.66 11.64 -16.49
CA ALA A 343 6.52 10.59 -15.97
C ALA A 343 5.74 9.45 -15.31
N ASP A 344 6.26 8.25 -15.35
CA ASP A 344 5.74 7.09 -14.65
C ASP A 344 6.40 6.86 -13.26
N VAL A 345 5.99 5.80 -12.54
CA VAL A 345 6.49 5.50 -11.20
C VAL A 345 7.96 5.06 -11.18
N ASN A 346 8.49 4.49 -12.26
CA ASN A 346 9.91 4.14 -12.34
C ASN A 346 10.77 5.41 -12.43
N HIS A 347 10.33 6.40 -13.20
CA HIS A 347 10.97 7.72 -13.25
C HIS A 347 10.87 8.45 -11.91
N PHE A 348 9.72 8.35 -11.21
CA PHE A 348 9.57 8.87 -9.86
C PHE A 348 10.56 8.21 -8.88
N HIS A 349 10.67 6.89 -8.91
CA HIS A 349 11.62 6.16 -8.08
C HIS A 349 13.06 6.59 -8.36
N ALA A 350 13.44 6.69 -9.64
CA ALA A 350 14.76 7.18 -10.06
C ALA A 350 15.04 8.65 -9.69
N SER A 351 13.99 9.46 -9.49
CA SER A 351 14.12 10.88 -9.11
C SER A 351 14.36 11.11 -7.61
N GLY A 352 14.40 10.04 -6.81
CA GLY A 352 14.56 10.06 -5.35
C GLY A 352 13.44 9.35 -4.59
N GLY A 353 12.35 9.01 -5.26
CA GLY A 353 11.28 8.14 -4.77
C GLY A 353 10.75 8.49 -3.38
N MET A 354 10.34 7.46 -2.64
CA MET A 354 9.76 7.63 -1.31
C MET A 354 10.76 8.15 -0.27
N ALA A 355 12.04 7.80 -0.38
CA ALA A 355 13.05 8.28 0.56
C ALA A 355 13.13 9.82 0.55
N TYR A 356 13.14 10.43 -0.63
CA TYR A 356 13.15 11.89 -0.75
C TYR A 356 11.80 12.52 -0.37
N VAL A 357 10.68 11.91 -0.74
CA VAL A 357 9.34 12.37 -0.32
C VAL A 357 9.26 12.46 1.20
N MET A 358 9.61 11.39 1.89
CA MET A 358 9.56 11.37 3.36
C MET A 358 10.57 12.35 3.98
N LYS A 359 11.79 12.41 3.42
CA LYS A 359 12.81 13.35 3.89
C LYS A 359 12.30 14.79 3.85
N THR A 360 11.85 15.26 2.69
CA THR A 360 11.44 16.66 2.55
C THR A 360 10.21 17.02 3.40
N LEU A 361 9.29 16.09 3.59
CA LEU A 361 8.12 16.29 4.45
C LEU A 361 8.49 16.30 5.94
N LEU A 362 9.35 15.37 6.39
CA LEU A 362 9.83 15.30 7.77
C LEU A 362 10.67 16.54 8.14
N ASP A 363 11.57 16.99 7.26
CA ASP A 363 12.43 18.16 7.49
C ASP A 363 11.62 19.45 7.68
N ARG A 364 10.40 19.50 7.11
CA ARG A 364 9.46 20.61 7.26
C ARG A 364 8.43 20.40 8.38
N GLY A 365 8.52 19.29 9.11
CA GLY A 365 7.54 18.95 10.13
C GLY A 365 6.14 18.67 9.56
N LEU A 366 6.05 18.19 8.35
CA LEU A 366 4.78 17.85 7.67
C LEU A 366 4.38 16.38 7.82
N LEU A 367 5.19 15.57 8.51
CA LEU A 367 4.87 14.19 8.90
C LEU A 367 5.10 13.99 10.39
N HIS A 368 4.31 13.14 11.00
CA HIS A 368 4.63 12.62 12.34
C HIS A 368 5.83 11.68 12.23
N GLU A 369 6.92 12.05 12.88
CA GLU A 369 8.13 11.24 12.93
C GLU A 369 8.04 10.16 14.01
N ASP A 370 7.39 10.46 15.14
CA ASP A 370 7.25 9.64 16.33
C ASP A 370 6.11 8.61 16.18
N VAL A 371 6.31 7.67 15.27
CA VAL A 371 5.40 6.55 14.95
C VAL A 371 6.12 5.22 15.07
N ASN A 372 5.38 4.15 15.36
CA ASN A 372 5.89 2.80 15.29
C ASN A 372 5.87 2.30 13.84
N THR A 373 6.84 1.48 13.48
CA THR A 373 6.95 0.86 12.17
C THR A 373 7.44 -0.58 12.31
N ILE A 374 7.35 -1.36 11.24
CA ILE A 374 7.89 -2.74 11.25
C ILE A 374 9.40 -2.80 11.50
N VAL A 375 10.15 -1.74 11.19
CA VAL A 375 11.60 -1.65 11.38
C VAL A 375 12.01 -0.95 12.68
N GLY A 376 11.05 -0.58 13.52
CA GLY A 376 11.26 0.07 14.82
C GLY A 376 10.51 1.38 14.96
N HIS A 377 10.82 2.11 16.02
CA HIS A 377 10.24 3.42 16.28
C HIS A 377 10.94 4.51 15.47
N GLY A 378 10.15 5.42 14.90
CA GLY A 378 10.60 6.58 14.14
C GLY A 378 10.64 6.38 12.63
N LEU A 379 10.14 7.39 11.91
CA LEU A 379 10.01 7.34 10.45
C LEU A 379 11.29 7.74 9.69
N ARG A 380 12.33 8.25 10.39
CA ARG A 380 13.58 8.68 9.74
C ARG A 380 14.31 7.59 8.97
N LYS A 381 14.22 6.33 9.37
CA LYS A 381 14.79 5.22 8.61
C LYS A 381 14.24 5.10 7.18
N PHE A 382 13.05 5.62 6.95
CA PHE A 382 12.42 5.61 5.63
C PHE A 382 12.94 6.73 4.70
N THR A 383 13.86 7.57 5.18
CA THR A 383 14.62 8.52 4.33
C THR A 383 15.90 7.93 3.77
N GLU A 384 16.20 6.67 4.12
CA GLU A 384 17.32 5.91 3.58
C GLU A 384 16.88 5.08 2.36
N GLU A 385 17.82 4.75 1.49
CA GLU A 385 17.60 3.91 0.33
C GLU A 385 18.26 2.53 0.51
N PRO A 386 17.57 1.44 0.14
CA PRO A 386 18.18 0.13 0.08
C PRO A 386 19.18 0.05 -1.07
N LYS A 387 20.36 -0.49 -0.80
CA LYS A 387 21.40 -0.82 -1.78
C LYS A 387 21.78 -2.29 -1.63
N LEU A 388 21.99 -2.97 -2.75
CA LEU A 388 22.45 -4.35 -2.74
C LEU A 388 23.97 -4.35 -2.65
N ILE A 389 24.51 -4.87 -1.56
CA ILE A 389 25.96 -5.02 -1.33
C ILE A 389 26.21 -6.46 -0.91
N ASP A 390 27.02 -7.18 -1.67
CA ASP A 390 27.35 -8.60 -1.42
C ASP A 390 26.11 -9.50 -1.23
N GLY A 391 25.02 -9.20 -1.96
CA GLY A 391 23.76 -9.96 -1.88
C GLY A 391 22.84 -9.58 -0.72
N GLU A 392 23.26 -8.67 0.16
CA GLU A 392 22.49 -8.21 1.31
C GLU A 392 21.96 -6.78 1.10
N VAL A 393 20.82 -6.47 1.74
CA VAL A 393 20.26 -5.11 1.75
C VAL A 393 21.00 -4.27 2.78
N VAL A 394 21.64 -3.21 2.30
CA VAL A 394 22.28 -2.19 3.15
C VAL A 394 21.60 -0.86 2.92
N TYR A 395 21.08 -0.26 3.99
CA TYR A 395 20.47 1.06 3.91
C TYR A 395 21.54 2.15 3.91
N LYS A 396 21.45 3.06 2.95
CA LYS A 396 22.32 4.24 2.80
C LYS A 396 21.47 5.50 2.83
N THR A 397 22.09 6.59 3.23
CA THR A 397 21.46 7.92 3.18
C THR A 397 20.84 8.15 1.80
N GLY A 398 19.57 8.48 1.76
CA GLY A 398 18.86 8.82 0.54
C GLY A 398 19.30 10.16 -0.06
N PRO A 399 18.73 10.55 -1.21
CA PRO A 399 19.15 11.76 -1.92
C PRO A 399 18.83 13.03 -1.10
N GLU A 400 19.80 13.93 -1.04
CA GLU A 400 19.65 15.24 -0.39
C GLU A 400 18.79 16.22 -1.20
N LYS A 401 18.73 16.01 -2.52
CA LYS A 401 17.93 16.80 -3.47
C LYS A 401 17.22 15.87 -4.45
N SER A 402 16.12 16.34 -4.99
CA SER A 402 15.50 15.67 -6.11
C SER A 402 16.50 15.52 -7.27
N LEU A 403 16.50 14.37 -7.92
CA LEU A 403 17.30 14.15 -9.13
C LEU A 403 16.57 14.61 -10.41
N ASN A 404 15.28 14.93 -10.30
CA ASN A 404 14.48 15.50 -11.39
C ASN A 404 13.33 16.36 -10.87
N ASP A 405 13.52 17.70 -10.89
CA ASP A 405 12.53 18.67 -10.41
C ASP A 405 11.27 18.80 -11.26
N SER A 406 11.23 18.19 -12.45
CA SER A 406 9.99 18.09 -13.22
C SER A 406 9.04 17.04 -12.70
N ILE A 407 9.53 16.06 -11.92
CA ILE A 407 8.78 14.91 -11.38
C ILE A 407 8.57 15.02 -9.87
N LEU A 408 9.62 15.40 -9.15
CA LEU A 408 9.65 15.41 -7.70
C LEU A 408 10.33 16.69 -7.21
N ARG A 409 9.67 17.45 -6.34
CA ARG A 409 10.16 18.70 -5.78
C ARG A 409 10.25 18.66 -4.27
N SER A 410 11.00 19.58 -3.70
CA SER A 410 11.00 19.78 -2.25
C SER A 410 9.69 20.40 -1.76
N ALA A 411 9.36 20.17 -0.50
CA ALA A 411 8.22 20.81 0.13
C ALA A 411 8.36 22.35 0.25
N GLU A 412 9.57 22.89 0.04
CA GLU A 412 9.83 24.34 -0.02
C GLU A 412 9.49 24.95 -1.38
N ASN A 413 9.66 24.17 -2.46
CA ASN A 413 9.38 24.59 -3.83
C ASN A 413 8.43 23.61 -4.52
N PRO A 414 7.20 23.43 -4.02
CA PRO A 414 6.26 22.44 -4.53
C PRO A 414 5.68 22.82 -5.89
N PHE A 415 5.00 21.87 -6.53
CA PHE A 415 4.18 22.14 -7.72
C PHE A 415 2.93 22.96 -7.38
N LEU A 416 2.27 22.64 -6.24
CA LEU A 416 1.16 23.41 -5.67
C LEU A 416 1.40 23.57 -4.17
N LYS A 417 0.99 24.71 -3.63
CA LYS A 417 1.08 24.98 -2.18
C LYS A 417 0.08 24.18 -1.35
N THR A 418 -0.86 23.55 -1.99
CA THR A 418 -1.93 22.74 -1.40
C THR A 418 -1.91 21.33 -1.96
N GLY A 419 -2.61 20.39 -1.29
CA GLY A 419 -2.62 18.98 -1.67
C GLY A 419 -3.26 18.71 -3.04
N GLY A 420 -2.91 17.55 -3.60
CA GLY A 420 -3.39 17.10 -4.91
C GLY A 420 -4.87 16.70 -4.97
N LEU A 421 -5.56 16.67 -3.82
CA LEU A 421 -6.99 16.36 -3.72
C LEU A 421 -7.72 17.48 -3.00
N ARG A 422 -8.95 17.78 -3.41
CA ARG A 422 -9.85 18.74 -2.76
C ARG A 422 -11.21 18.12 -2.50
N VAL A 423 -11.74 18.37 -1.32
CA VAL A 423 -13.13 18.07 -0.98
C VAL A 423 -13.98 19.29 -1.32
N LEU A 424 -14.96 19.07 -2.17
CA LEU A 424 -15.91 20.10 -2.62
C LEU A 424 -17.23 19.91 -1.90
N LYS A 425 -17.86 21.01 -1.50
CA LYS A 425 -19.19 21.04 -0.87
C LYS A 425 -20.09 22.02 -1.60
N GLY A 426 -21.32 21.60 -1.87
CA GLY A 426 -22.33 22.43 -2.55
C GLY A 426 -23.73 21.93 -2.27
N ASN A 427 -24.71 22.57 -2.92
CA ASN A 427 -26.11 22.21 -2.82
C ASN A 427 -26.45 20.82 -3.37
N LEU A 428 -25.59 20.25 -4.24
CA LEU A 428 -25.74 18.89 -4.78
C LEU A 428 -25.13 17.82 -3.86
N GLY A 429 -24.31 18.22 -2.86
CA GLY A 429 -23.69 17.28 -1.92
C GLY A 429 -22.21 17.55 -1.68
N THR A 430 -21.50 16.50 -1.28
CA THR A 430 -20.05 16.51 -1.04
C THR A 430 -19.37 15.56 -2.02
N SER A 431 -18.29 16.01 -2.64
CA SER A 431 -17.48 15.21 -3.58
C SER A 431 -15.98 15.47 -3.36
N VAL A 432 -15.15 14.67 -4.01
CA VAL A 432 -13.70 14.87 -4.05
C VAL A 432 -13.23 15.01 -5.49
N ILE A 433 -12.30 15.93 -5.73
CA ILE A 433 -11.65 16.10 -7.02
C ILE A 433 -10.13 15.99 -6.87
N LYS A 434 -9.49 15.36 -7.86
CA LYS A 434 -8.03 15.31 -7.99
C LYS A 434 -7.54 16.54 -8.76
N THR A 435 -7.34 17.64 -8.06
CA THR A 435 -6.90 18.92 -8.65
C THR A 435 -5.52 18.83 -9.29
N SER A 436 -4.67 17.93 -8.79
CA SER A 436 -3.33 17.69 -9.37
C SER A 436 -3.35 17.19 -10.81
N ALA A 437 -4.45 16.59 -11.28
CA ALA A 437 -4.62 16.10 -12.65
C ALA A 437 -5.39 17.08 -13.55
N VAL A 438 -5.80 18.25 -13.04
CA VAL A 438 -6.51 19.28 -13.77
C VAL A 438 -5.60 20.48 -13.99
N LEU A 439 -5.45 20.93 -15.24
CA LEU A 439 -4.67 22.12 -15.53
C LEU A 439 -5.33 23.35 -14.88
N GLU A 440 -4.52 24.26 -14.34
CA GLU A 440 -5.00 25.44 -13.59
C GLU A 440 -5.99 26.28 -14.42
N GLN A 441 -5.74 26.42 -15.70
CA GLN A 441 -6.66 27.11 -16.65
C GLN A 441 -8.04 26.48 -16.75
N ASN A 442 -8.20 25.22 -16.38
CA ASN A 442 -9.44 24.45 -16.41
C ASN A 442 -10.12 24.35 -15.03
N HIS A 443 -9.62 25.05 -14.02
CA HIS A 443 -10.26 25.06 -12.70
C HIS A 443 -11.57 25.86 -12.65
N ILE A 444 -11.78 26.73 -13.63
CA ILE A 444 -13.03 27.48 -13.82
C ILE A 444 -13.58 27.10 -15.19
N VAL A 445 -14.76 26.51 -15.20
CA VAL A 445 -15.48 26.15 -16.43
C VAL A 445 -16.82 26.87 -16.44
N GLU A 446 -17.07 27.66 -17.48
CA GLU A 446 -18.34 28.29 -17.74
C GLU A 446 -18.83 27.86 -19.11
N ALA A 447 -19.82 26.98 -19.16
CA ALA A 447 -20.33 26.36 -20.35
C ALA A 447 -21.78 25.86 -20.12
N PRO A 448 -22.58 25.66 -21.21
CA PRO A 448 -23.83 24.93 -21.12
C PRO A 448 -23.64 23.53 -20.56
N ALA A 449 -24.49 23.12 -19.65
CA ALA A 449 -24.46 21.78 -19.07
C ALA A 449 -25.20 20.79 -19.97
N VAL A 450 -24.63 19.63 -20.21
CA VAL A 450 -25.32 18.45 -20.73
C VAL A 450 -25.46 17.46 -19.58
N VAL A 451 -26.66 16.99 -19.33
CA VAL A 451 -26.98 16.10 -18.21
C VAL A 451 -27.26 14.71 -18.77
N PHE A 452 -26.65 13.71 -18.16
CA PHE A 452 -26.84 12.30 -18.47
C PHE A 452 -27.36 11.56 -17.23
N ASP A 453 -28.25 10.59 -17.43
CA ASP A 453 -28.76 9.73 -16.37
C ASP A 453 -27.87 8.52 -16.07
N ASP A 454 -27.07 8.11 -17.05
CA ASP A 454 -26.13 6.99 -16.95
C ASP A 454 -24.72 7.41 -17.39
N GLN A 455 -23.70 6.82 -16.76
CA GLN A 455 -22.30 7.07 -17.10
C GLN A 455 -21.94 6.56 -18.51
N ASP A 456 -22.60 5.51 -18.98
CA ASP A 456 -22.33 4.93 -20.31
C ASP A 456 -22.81 5.85 -21.44
N ASP A 457 -23.80 6.71 -21.16
CA ASP A 457 -24.27 7.75 -22.11
C ASP A 457 -23.26 8.89 -22.31
N VAL A 458 -22.24 9.00 -21.44
CA VAL A 458 -21.19 10.04 -21.54
C VAL A 458 -20.08 9.62 -22.50
N MET A 459 -19.91 8.33 -22.77
CA MET A 459 -18.87 7.77 -23.65
C MET A 459 -19.33 7.72 -25.09
#